data_e08ab6b0cb44d523c854107b7ef7e44a
#
_entry.id   e08ab6b0cb44d523c854107b7ef7e44a
#
_cell.length_a   1.000
_cell.length_b   1.000
_cell.length_c   1.000
_cell.angle_alpha   90.00
_cell.angle_beta   90.00
_cell.angle_gamma   90.00
#
_symmetry.space_group_name_H-M   'P 1'
#
loop_
_entity.id
_entity.type
_entity.pdbx_description
1 polymer ?
#
loop_
_entity_poly.entity_id
_entity_poly.type
_entity_poly.pdbx_seq_one_letter_code
_entity_poly.pdbx_strand_id
1 'polypeptide(L)'
;MTRPMTMAEKILAAHAGLDEVEPGQLIECDLDLVLANDITAPIAIKTVREITDKVFDPTKIALVPDHYTPNKDIKSAEQAKIVRDFVREQGITHYYEVGCMGVEHALLPEQGVVGAGDLIIGAASHTCTYGALGAFSTGVGSTDAGVGMATGKAWFKVPETIKFVINGELAPGVTGKDVILHIIGMIGVDGALYKAMEFTGSAIESMPMDERLSISNMAIEAGGKAGLIPVDDITRAYLDERAERPYTAYYSDDDAQFAQVVEIDAADIVPTVAFPHLPSNTRPVVEARDVKIDQAVIGSCTNGRLADMRQAAAVLAGRTVHPDVRCIVIPATQKVYQQCIAEGLMDIFIDAHCAVSTPTCGPCLGGYMGILAAGERAIATTNRNFVGRMGDPTSEVYLSSPAVAAASAVLGHIGLPEDLEAVADAAE
;
A
#
# COMPACT_ATOMS: atom_id res chain seq x y z
N MET A 1 24.73 -9.67 28.40
CA MET A 1 24.57 -9.39 26.96
C MET A 1 23.10 -9.64 26.67
N THR A 2 22.42 -8.70 26.07
CA THR A 2 21.05 -8.88 25.58
C THR A 2 21.02 -9.97 24.52
N ARG A 3 19.91 -10.69 24.36
CA ARG A 3 19.77 -11.67 23.29
C ARG A 3 19.77 -10.96 21.93
N PRO A 4 20.25 -11.63 20.86
CA PRO A 4 20.11 -11.09 19.51
C PRO A 4 18.63 -10.95 19.12
N MET A 5 18.27 -9.80 18.52
CA MET A 5 16.91 -9.46 18.17
C MET A 5 16.76 -9.09 16.70
N THR A 6 15.61 -9.42 16.11
CA THR A 6 15.20 -8.93 14.80
C THR A 6 14.86 -7.44 14.86
N MET A 7 14.81 -6.79 13.70
CA MET A 7 14.39 -5.39 13.58
C MET A 7 13.02 -5.15 14.23
N ALA A 8 12.04 -6.04 13.99
CA ALA A 8 10.72 -5.96 14.61
C ALA A 8 10.78 -6.01 16.14
N GLU A 9 11.55 -6.95 16.70
CA GLU A 9 11.72 -7.08 18.14
C GLU A 9 12.38 -5.85 18.76
N LYS A 10 13.40 -5.26 18.11
CA LYS A 10 14.08 -4.06 18.62
C LYS A 10 13.15 -2.83 18.67
N ILE A 11 12.34 -2.62 17.62
CA ILE A 11 11.38 -1.52 17.59
C ILE A 11 10.35 -1.71 18.71
N LEU A 12 9.80 -2.90 18.87
CA LEU A 12 8.81 -3.21 19.91
C LEU A 12 9.40 -3.11 21.32
N ALA A 13 10.63 -3.58 21.55
CA ALA A 13 11.32 -3.46 22.82
C ALA A 13 11.51 -1.98 23.23
N ALA A 14 11.98 -1.17 22.29
CA ALA A 14 12.19 0.27 22.52
C ALA A 14 10.88 0.97 22.93
N HIS A 15 9.75 0.66 22.29
CA HIS A 15 8.44 1.26 22.59
C HIS A 15 7.76 0.67 23.84
N ALA A 16 8.20 -0.50 24.28
CA ALA A 16 7.77 -1.09 25.56
C ALA A 16 8.65 -0.63 26.75
N GLY A 17 9.74 0.11 26.50
CA GLY A 17 10.72 0.49 27.51
C GLY A 17 11.49 -0.71 28.07
N LEU A 18 11.70 -1.76 27.25
CA LEU A 18 12.38 -3.01 27.59
C LEU A 18 13.73 -3.09 26.88
N ASP A 19 14.72 -3.69 27.54
CA ASP A 19 16.04 -3.91 26.93
C ASP A 19 15.99 -5.02 25.87
N GLU A 20 15.09 -6.00 26.03
CA GLU A 20 14.88 -7.11 25.12
C GLU A 20 13.45 -7.64 25.18
N VAL A 21 12.98 -8.24 24.09
CA VAL A 21 11.71 -8.97 24.00
C VAL A 21 11.91 -10.28 23.25
N GLU A 22 10.96 -11.21 23.36
CA GLU A 22 10.99 -12.47 22.63
C GLU A 22 9.66 -12.75 21.90
N PRO A 23 9.67 -13.49 20.79
CA PRO A 23 8.45 -13.88 20.09
C PRO A 23 7.45 -14.57 21.03
N GLY A 24 6.19 -14.14 20.93
CA GLY A 24 5.11 -14.64 21.76
C GLY A 24 4.88 -13.85 23.06
N GLN A 25 5.83 -13.02 23.50
CA GLN A 25 5.67 -12.15 24.67
C GLN A 25 4.55 -11.13 24.43
N LEU A 26 3.70 -10.92 25.45
CA LEU A 26 2.70 -9.85 25.45
C LEU A 26 3.30 -8.60 26.11
N ILE A 27 3.28 -7.51 25.40
CA ILE A 27 3.85 -6.22 25.81
C ILE A 27 2.88 -5.08 25.57
N GLU A 28 2.96 -4.04 26.37
CA GLU A 28 2.30 -2.76 26.10
C GLU A 28 3.34 -1.78 25.57
N CYS A 29 3.04 -1.10 24.47
CA CYS A 29 3.95 -0.18 23.80
C CYS A 29 3.34 1.20 23.69
N ASP A 30 4.17 2.23 23.83
CA ASP A 30 3.85 3.60 23.45
C ASP A 30 3.80 3.75 21.93
N LEU A 31 2.85 4.55 21.43
CA LEU A 31 2.62 4.76 20.00
C LEU A 31 3.20 6.09 19.53
N ASP A 32 3.81 6.10 18.34
CA ASP A 32 4.26 7.31 17.66
C ASP A 32 3.20 7.92 16.76
N LEU A 33 2.33 7.08 16.18
CA LEU A 33 1.24 7.56 15.33
C LEU A 33 0.05 6.60 15.38
N VAL A 34 -1.16 7.17 15.40
CA VAL A 34 -2.42 6.46 15.22
C VAL A 34 -3.14 7.01 14.01
N LEU A 35 -3.45 6.14 13.04
CA LEU A 35 -4.09 6.51 11.78
C LEU A 35 -5.54 6.02 11.72
N ALA A 36 -6.43 6.82 11.15
CA ALA A 36 -7.76 6.39 10.70
C ALA A 36 -8.24 7.24 9.51
N ASN A 37 -9.21 6.70 8.76
CA ASN A 37 -9.79 7.32 7.56
C ASN A 37 -11.29 7.61 7.73
N ASP A 38 -11.91 8.14 6.69
CA ASP A 38 -13.34 8.54 6.73
C ASP A 38 -14.32 7.38 6.97
N ILE A 39 -13.93 6.12 6.74
CA ILE A 39 -14.74 4.94 7.05
C ILE A 39 -14.57 4.53 8.53
N THR A 40 -13.35 4.51 9.01
CA THR A 40 -12.96 3.88 10.28
C THR A 40 -12.90 4.88 11.44
N ALA A 41 -12.55 6.14 11.16
CA ALA A 41 -12.45 7.18 12.18
C ALA A 41 -13.76 7.44 12.94
N PRO A 42 -14.97 7.44 12.34
CA PRO A 42 -16.19 7.62 13.13
C PRO A 42 -16.37 6.60 14.26
N ILE A 43 -15.95 5.35 14.04
CA ILE A 43 -15.98 4.30 15.06
C ILE A 43 -14.89 4.53 16.11
N ALA A 44 -13.67 4.85 15.69
CA ALA A 44 -12.56 5.18 16.59
C ALA A 44 -12.90 6.39 17.47
N ILE A 45 -13.48 7.46 16.90
CA ILE A 45 -13.92 8.66 17.62
C ILE A 45 -14.95 8.34 18.70
N LYS A 46 -15.92 7.44 18.37
CA LYS A 46 -16.89 6.98 19.37
C LYS A 46 -16.19 6.30 20.54
N THR A 47 -15.21 5.42 20.27
CA THR A 47 -14.42 4.76 21.32
C THR A 47 -13.63 5.74 22.15
N VAL A 48 -12.99 6.75 21.53
CA VAL A 48 -12.30 7.82 22.28
C VAL A 48 -13.24 8.48 23.27
N ARG A 49 -14.44 8.91 22.82
CA ARG A 49 -15.43 9.60 23.66
C ARG A 49 -16.01 8.74 24.79
N GLU A 50 -15.96 7.42 24.66
CA GLU A 50 -16.34 6.48 25.73
C GLU A 50 -15.25 6.36 26.82
N ILE A 51 -13.99 6.68 26.49
CA ILE A 51 -12.83 6.56 27.39
C ILE A 51 -12.42 7.91 27.98
N THR A 52 -12.39 8.96 27.16
CA THR A 52 -11.86 10.28 27.54
C THR A 52 -12.46 11.39 26.67
N ASP A 53 -12.37 12.63 27.21
CA ASP A 53 -12.77 13.84 26.48
C ASP A 53 -11.66 14.38 25.56
N LYS A 54 -10.41 13.92 25.72
CA LYS A 54 -9.25 14.37 24.94
C LYS A 54 -8.41 13.20 24.44
N VAL A 55 -7.88 13.36 23.23
CA VAL A 55 -6.85 12.45 22.71
C VAL A 55 -5.53 12.60 23.48
N PHE A 56 -4.71 11.55 23.48
CA PHE A 56 -3.45 11.54 24.23
C PHE A 56 -2.45 12.61 23.73
N ASP A 57 -2.35 12.76 22.43
CA ASP A 57 -1.50 13.76 21.78
C ASP A 57 -2.03 14.05 20.35
N PRO A 58 -2.53 15.28 20.09
CA PRO A 58 -3.08 15.62 18.78
C PRO A 58 -2.04 15.66 17.65
N THR A 59 -0.74 15.69 17.96
CA THR A 59 0.35 15.65 16.96
C THR A 59 0.73 14.23 16.56
N LYS A 60 0.23 13.23 17.26
CA LYS A 60 0.46 11.81 17.02
C LYS A 60 -0.77 11.08 16.46
N ILE A 61 -1.71 11.82 15.89
CA ILE A 61 -2.91 11.29 15.26
C ILE A 61 -3.01 11.83 13.85
N ALA A 62 -3.19 10.92 12.88
CA ALA A 62 -3.45 11.27 11.48
C ALA A 62 -4.87 10.83 11.09
N LEU A 63 -5.67 11.76 10.56
CA LEU A 63 -7.00 11.48 10.05
C LEU A 63 -7.06 11.89 8.56
N VAL A 64 -7.24 10.89 7.69
CA VAL A 64 -7.16 11.06 6.24
C VAL A 64 -8.47 10.60 5.59
N PRO A 65 -9.36 11.53 5.19
CA PRO A 65 -10.55 11.18 4.43
C PRO A 65 -10.20 10.92 2.97
N ASP A 66 -9.99 9.67 2.58
CA ASP A 66 -9.53 9.27 1.26
C ASP A 66 -10.38 8.17 0.57
N HIS A 67 -11.34 7.57 1.28
CA HIS A 67 -12.11 6.45 0.75
C HIS A 67 -13.37 6.91 -0.01
N TYR A 68 -14.14 7.85 0.56
CA TYR A 68 -15.42 8.34 0.01
C TYR A 68 -15.36 9.83 -0.32
N THR A 69 -14.19 10.37 -0.54
CA THR A 69 -13.97 11.77 -0.85
C THR A 69 -13.46 11.99 -2.29
N PRO A 70 -13.93 13.05 -2.99
CA PRO A 70 -15.08 13.89 -2.63
C PRO A 70 -16.32 13.05 -2.37
N ASN A 71 -17.17 13.48 -1.41
CA ASN A 71 -18.21 12.61 -0.86
C ASN A 71 -19.18 12.09 -1.93
N LYS A 72 -19.39 10.78 -1.97
CA LYS A 72 -20.24 10.10 -2.96
C LYS A 72 -21.74 10.20 -2.68
N ASP A 73 -22.12 10.36 -1.42
CA ASP A 73 -23.51 10.41 -0.96
C ASP A 73 -23.61 11.18 0.38
N ILE A 74 -24.85 11.39 0.86
CA ILE A 74 -25.12 12.09 2.13
C ILE A 74 -24.46 11.38 3.32
N LYS A 75 -24.51 10.04 3.36
CA LYS A 75 -23.95 9.26 4.46
C LYS A 75 -22.42 9.43 4.56
N SER A 76 -21.73 9.39 3.45
CA SER A 76 -20.28 9.64 3.42
C SER A 76 -19.94 11.08 3.79
N ALA A 77 -20.77 12.06 3.40
CA ALA A 77 -20.62 13.45 3.81
C ALA A 77 -20.79 13.64 5.34
N GLU A 78 -21.73 12.92 5.95
CA GLU A 78 -21.90 12.90 7.41
C GLU A 78 -20.69 12.28 8.12
N GLN A 79 -20.13 11.17 7.60
CA GLN A 79 -18.92 10.56 8.12
C GLN A 79 -17.74 11.52 8.05
N ALA A 80 -17.48 12.14 6.91
CA ALA A 80 -16.42 13.13 6.75
C ALA A 80 -16.61 14.35 7.68
N LYS A 81 -17.88 14.77 7.90
CA LYS A 81 -18.20 15.85 8.85
C LYS A 81 -17.84 15.46 10.29
N ILE A 82 -18.18 14.24 10.73
CA ILE A 82 -17.80 13.76 12.08
C ILE A 82 -16.30 13.84 12.27
N VAL A 83 -15.51 13.39 11.30
CA VAL A 83 -14.04 13.44 11.35
C VAL A 83 -13.54 14.89 11.44
N ARG A 84 -14.04 15.77 10.58
CA ARG A 84 -13.67 17.19 10.54
C ARG A 84 -13.98 17.92 11.84
N ASP A 85 -15.16 17.67 12.41
CA ASP A 85 -15.58 18.28 13.67
C ASP A 85 -14.68 17.81 14.82
N PHE A 86 -14.36 16.52 14.86
CA PHE A 86 -13.45 15.96 15.87
C PHE A 86 -12.02 16.52 15.74
N VAL A 87 -11.49 16.65 14.53
CA VAL A 87 -10.19 17.29 14.27
C VAL A 87 -10.13 18.70 14.88
N ARG A 88 -11.17 19.50 14.66
CA ARG A 88 -11.26 20.85 15.19
C ARG A 88 -11.39 20.87 16.72
N GLU A 89 -12.21 19.97 17.26
CA GLU A 89 -12.43 19.81 18.71
C GLU A 89 -11.14 19.44 19.45
N GLN A 90 -10.37 18.50 18.87
CA GLN A 90 -9.16 17.96 19.50
C GLN A 90 -7.87 18.70 19.12
N GLY A 91 -7.89 19.55 18.10
CA GLY A 91 -6.71 20.24 17.58
C GLY A 91 -5.71 19.33 16.86
N ILE A 92 -6.22 18.26 16.19
CA ILE A 92 -5.37 17.30 15.47
C ILE A 92 -4.66 18.02 14.33
N THR A 93 -3.34 17.82 14.21
CA THR A 93 -2.50 18.52 13.24
C THR A 93 -2.44 17.81 11.88
N HIS A 94 -2.43 16.49 11.87
CA HIS A 94 -2.34 15.71 10.62
C HIS A 94 -3.75 15.36 10.11
N TYR A 95 -4.37 16.35 9.49
CA TYR A 95 -5.66 16.21 8.82
C TYR A 95 -5.59 16.75 7.39
N TYR A 96 -5.99 15.94 6.44
CA TYR A 96 -5.84 16.24 5.01
C TYR A 96 -7.20 16.27 4.31
N GLU A 97 -7.87 17.41 4.36
CA GLU A 97 -9.18 17.67 3.74
C GLU A 97 -9.11 17.63 2.21
N VAL A 98 -10.26 17.50 1.55
CA VAL A 98 -10.41 17.63 0.09
C VAL A 98 -9.69 18.88 -0.42
N GLY A 99 -8.80 18.71 -1.39
CA GLY A 99 -7.90 19.74 -1.91
C GLY A 99 -6.46 19.61 -1.43
N CYS A 100 -6.23 19.01 -0.24
CA CYS A 100 -4.91 18.60 0.26
C CYS A 100 -4.83 17.07 0.44
N MET A 101 -5.78 16.35 -0.15
CA MET A 101 -5.99 14.94 0.06
C MET A 101 -5.00 14.06 -0.69
N GLY A 102 -4.90 12.81 -0.23
CA GLY A 102 -4.17 11.73 -0.88
C GLY A 102 -4.59 10.42 -0.24
N VAL A 103 -4.31 9.31 -0.91
CA VAL A 103 -4.50 7.99 -0.32
C VAL A 103 -3.55 7.83 0.87
N GLU A 104 -4.07 7.55 2.05
CA GLU A 104 -3.37 7.64 3.35
C GLU A 104 -1.97 7.01 3.35
N HIS A 105 -1.81 5.82 2.76
CA HIS A 105 -0.53 5.11 2.76
C HIS A 105 0.48 5.60 1.70
N ALA A 106 0.09 6.51 0.82
CA ALA A 106 0.99 7.27 -0.03
C ALA A 106 1.23 8.68 0.53
N LEU A 107 0.19 9.28 1.09
CA LEU A 107 0.21 10.66 1.60
C LEU A 107 1.10 10.81 2.83
N LEU A 108 0.96 9.97 3.87
CA LEU A 108 1.70 10.15 5.12
C LEU A 108 3.22 10.01 4.97
N PRO A 109 3.75 9.04 4.17
CA PRO A 109 5.16 9.03 3.79
C PRO A 109 5.60 10.30 3.04
N GLU A 110 4.79 10.77 2.08
CA GLU A 110 5.08 11.97 1.28
C GLU A 110 5.14 13.24 2.15
N GLN A 111 4.31 13.32 3.17
CA GLN A 111 4.25 14.45 4.12
C GLN A 111 5.30 14.38 5.23
N GLY A 112 6.09 13.30 5.33
CA GLY A 112 7.13 13.15 6.34
C GLY A 112 6.61 12.88 7.77
N VAL A 113 5.34 12.51 7.89
CA VAL A 113 4.70 12.20 9.18
C VAL A 113 5.25 10.92 9.80
N VAL A 114 5.73 10.00 8.96
CA VAL A 114 6.29 8.69 9.34
C VAL A 114 7.81 8.73 9.32
N GLY A 115 8.44 8.27 10.39
CA GLY A 115 9.89 8.11 10.52
C GLY A 115 10.34 6.66 10.67
N ALA A 116 11.62 6.40 10.42
CA ALA A 116 12.20 5.09 10.71
C ALA A 116 12.17 4.82 12.22
N GLY A 117 11.89 3.57 12.58
CA GLY A 117 11.81 3.13 13.97
C GLY A 117 10.52 3.49 14.67
N ASP A 118 9.58 4.17 14.02
CA ASP A 118 8.27 4.47 14.60
C ASP A 118 7.46 3.19 14.86
N LEU A 119 6.62 3.23 15.89
CA LEU A 119 5.57 2.26 16.14
C LEU A 119 4.20 2.87 15.80
N ILE A 120 3.58 2.36 14.74
CA ILE A 120 2.36 2.92 14.15
C ILE A 120 1.25 1.90 14.13
N ILE A 121 0.05 2.30 14.57
CA ILE A 121 -1.17 1.54 14.32
C ILE A 121 -2.13 2.34 13.44
N GLY A 122 -2.86 1.66 12.57
CA GLY A 122 -3.87 2.29 11.74
C GLY A 122 -5.14 1.46 11.65
N ALA A 123 -6.29 2.14 11.69
CA ALA A 123 -7.57 1.50 11.37
C ALA A 123 -7.71 1.27 9.86
N ALA A 124 -6.64 0.80 9.23
CA ALA A 124 -6.52 0.53 7.81
C ALA A 124 -5.58 -0.66 7.61
N SER A 125 -6.00 -1.63 6.81
CA SER A 125 -5.26 -2.91 6.67
C SER A 125 -3.84 -2.72 6.16
N HIS A 126 -3.63 -1.78 5.22
CA HIS A 126 -2.33 -1.56 4.56
C HIS A 126 -1.41 -0.58 5.32
N THR A 127 -1.67 -0.33 6.60
CA THR A 127 -0.76 0.44 7.48
C THR A 127 0.66 -0.14 7.49
N CYS A 128 0.83 -1.43 7.21
CA CYS A 128 2.15 -2.08 7.05
C CYS A 128 3.05 -1.43 5.98
N THR A 129 2.52 -0.60 5.09
CA THR A 129 3.26 0.15 4.05
C THR A 129 4.47 0.90 4.61
N TYR A 130 4.37 1.46 5.80
CA TYR A 130 5.43 2.30 6.37
C TYR A 130 6.65 1.50 6.83
N GLY A 131 6.57 0.19 6.84
CA GLY A 131 7.73 -0.69 7.04
C GLY A 131 8.81 -0.54 5.97
N ALA A 132 8.45 -0.05 4.76
CA ALA A 132 9.44 0.34 3.75
C ALA A 132 10.36 1.48 4.19
N LEU A 133 9.92 2.29 5.14
CA LEU A 133 10.72 3.36 5.76
C LEU A 133 11.41 2.90 7.06
N GLY A 134 11.32 1.63 7.43
CA GLY A 134 11.89 1.09 8.64
C GLY A 134 11.04 1.27 9.90
N ALA A 135 9.74 1.56 9.77
CA ALA A 135 8.79 1.65 10.87
C ALA A 135 8.11 0.31 11.13
N PHE A 136 7.86 -0.06 12.39
CA PHE A 136 6.93 -1.14 12.69
C PHE A 136 5.50 -0.59 12.63
N SER A 137 4.81 -0.87 11.57
CA SER A 137 3.48 -0.36 11.31
C SER A 137 2.50 -1.48 10.98
N THR A 138 1.30 -1.43 11.56
CA THR A 138 0.33 -2.51 11.43
C THR A 138 -1.11 -2.03 11.45
N GLY A 139 -1.96 -2.73 10.68
CA GLY A 139 -3.41 -2.52 10.71
C GLY A 139 -4.04 -3.12 11.97
N VAL A 140 -5.00 -2.38 12.55
CA VAL A 140 -5.80 -2.78 13.70
C VAL A 140 -7.29 -2.49 13.46
N GLY A 141 -8.15 -2.97 14.35
CA GLY A 141 -9.56 -2.62 14.33
C GLY A 141 -9.81 -1.15 14.68
N SER A 142 -10.94 -0.59 14.21
CA SER A 142 -11.30 0.80 14.50
C SER A 142 -11.42 1.08 16.01
N THR A 143 -11.88 0.11 16.80
CA THR A 143 -11.95 0.22 18.26
C THR A 143 -10.55 0.30 18.87
N ASP A 144 -9.60 -0.55 18.43
CA ASP A 144 -8.22 -0.54 18.91
C ASP A 144 -7.53 0.78 18.56
N ALA A 145 -7.77 1.31 17.36
CA ALA A 145 -7.28 2.64 16.99
C ALA A 145 -7.86 3.73 17.89
N GLY A 146 -9.16 3.65 18.23
CA GLY A 146 -9.79 4.56 19.20
C GLY A 146 -9.16 4.48 20.59
N VAL A 147 -8.86 3.28 21.09
CA VAL A 147 -8.11 3.11 22.35
C VAL A 147 -6.71 3.73 22.22
N GLY A 148 -6.00 3.49 21.12
CA GLY A 148 -4.70 4.09 20.83
C GLY A 148 -4.76 5.64 20.83
N MET A 149 -5.78 6.23 20.18
CA MET A 149 -5.99 7.69 20.18
C MET A 149 -6.28 8.24 21.57
N ALA A 150 -6.94 7.47 22.43
CA ALA A 150 -7.28 7.88 23.79
C ALA A 150 -6.09 7.76 24.75
N THR A 151 -5.26 6.73 24.61
CA THR A 151 -4.25 6.33 25.60
C THR A 151 -2.81 6.53 25.17
N GLY A 152 -2.55 6.62 23.87
CA GLY A 152 -1.21 6.61 23.29
C GLY A 152 -0.53 5.23 23.33
N LYS A 153 -1.27 4.18 23.63
CA LYS A 153 -0.73 2.83 23.85
C LYS A 153 -1.48 1.74 23.11
N ALA A 154 -0.78 0.66 22.82
CA ALA A 154 -1.38 -0.55 22.30
C ALA A 154 -0.67 -1.80 22.83
N TRP A 155 -1.42 -2.91 22.89
CA TRP A 155 -0.90 -4.23 23.23
C TRP A 155 -0.43 -4.97 21.99
N PHE A 156 0.74 -5.57 22.10
CA PHE A 156 1.30 -6.43 21.07
C PHE A 156 1.69 -7.80 21.65
N LYS A 157 1.39 -8.84 20.91
CA LYS A 157 2.14 -10.09 21.03
C LYS A 157 3.32 -9.94 20.08
N VAL A 158 4.55 -10.00 20.57
CA VAL A 158 5.75 -9.89 19.74
C VAL A 158 5.70 -10.95 18.64
N PRO A 159 5.73 -10.57 17.34
CA PRO A 159 5.67 -11.53 16.25
C PRO A 159 7.03 -12.21 16.04
N GLU A 160 7.00 -13.45 15.55
CA GLU A 160 8.16 -14.01 14.86
C GLU A 160 8.42 -13.26 13.56
N THR A 161 9.63 -13.31 13.01
CA THR A 161 9.98 -12.69 11.74
C THR A 161 10.36 -13.75 10.70
N ILE A 162 9.81 -13.64 9.48
CA ILE A 162 10.29 -14.31 8.29
C ILE A 162 11.19 -13.34 7.52
N LYS A 163 12.41 -13.78 7.18
CA LYS A 163 13.33 -13.00 6.37
C LYS A 163 13.31 -13.46 4.91
N PHE A 164 13.06 -12.55 4.00
CA PHE A 164 13.14 -12.76 2.56
C PHE A 164 14.42 -12.07 2.06
N VAL A 165 15.31 -12.85 1.45
CA VAL A 165 16.58 -12.39 0.90
C VAL A 165 16.49 -12.50 -0.62
N ILE A 166 16.27 -11.37 -1.29
CA ILE A 166 16.09 -11.31 -2.75
C ILE A 166 17.39 -10.76 -3.36
N ASN A 167 18.17 -11.64 -3.99
CA ASN A 167 19.44 -11.30 -4.57
C ASN A 167 19.40 -11.33 -6.10
N GLY A 168 20.33 -10.62 -6.73
CA GLY A 168 20.46 -10.52 -8.17
C GLY A 168 19.81 -9.26 -8.73
N GLU A 169 19.57 -9.26 -10.02
CA GLU A 169 18.94 -8.17 -10.77
C GLU A 169 17.58 -8.60 -11.29
N LEU A 170 16.57 -7.74 -11.13
CA LEU A 170 15.25 -7.98 -11.71
C LEU A 170 15.29 -7.86 -13.23
N ALA A 171 14.54 -8.71 -13.91
CA ALA A 171 14.37 -8.60 -15.35
C ALA A 171 13.70 -7.26 -15.74
N PRO A 172 13.97 -6.72 -16.94
CA PRO A 172 13.27 -5.53 -17.42
C PRO A 172 11.75 -5.67 -17.34
N GLY A 173 11.07 -4.64 -16.86
CA GLY A 173 9.60 -4.65 -16.70
C GLY A 173 9.08 -5.32 -15.42
N VAL A 174 9.93 -5.98 -14.64
CA VAL A 174 9.59 -6.51 -13.31
C VAL A 174 9.74 -5.39 -12.26
N THR A 175 8.77 -5.28 -11.39
CA THR A 175 8.65 -4.22 -10.37
C THR A 175 8.50 -4.79 -8.97
N GLY A 176 8.52 -3.94 -7.95
CA GLY A 176 8.22 -4.33 -6.57
C GLY A 176 6.83 -4.98 -6.41
N LYS A 177 5.87 -4.64 -7.31
CA LYS A 177 4.56 -5.31 -7.36
C LYS A 177 4.71 -6.79 -7.74
N ASP A 178 5.53 -7.10 -8.73
CA ASP A 178 5.76 -8.47 -9.17
C ASP A 178 6.52 -9.26 -8.10
N VAL A 179 7.48 -8.64 -7.42
CA VAL A 179 8.22 -9.23 -6.29
C VAL A 179 7.26 -9.66 -5.18
N ILE A 180 6.39 -8.77 -4.73
CA ILE A 180 5.48 -9.12 -3.62
C ILE A 180 4.40 -10.12 -4.06
N LEU A 181 3.89 -10.03 -5.29
CA LEU A 181 2.97 -11.03 -5.84
C LEU A 181 3.63 -12.41 -5.95
N HIS A 182 4.89 -12.48 -6.37
CA HIS A 182 5.67 -13.71 -6.40
C HIS A 182 5.77 -14.34 -4.99
N ILE A 183 6.12 -13.52 -3.98
CA ILE A 183 6.21 -13.98 -2.58
C ILE A 183 4.86 -14.47 -2.06
N ILE A 184 3.77 -13.71 -2.28
CA ILE A 184 2.43 -14.12 -1.86
C ILE A 184 1.98 -15.39 -2.56
N GLY A 185 2.31 -15.54 -3.85
CA GLY A 185 2.07 -16.78 -4.60
C GLY A 185 2.81 -17.98 -4.04
N MET A 186 4.03 -17.77 -3.56
CA MET A 186 4.89 -18.82 -2.97
C MET A 186 4.39 -19.27 -1.61
N ILE A 187 4.03 -18.35 -0.70
CA ILE A 187 3.71 -18.68 0.70
C ILE A 187 2.21 -18.72 1.01
N GLY A 188 1.36 -18.26 0.10
CA GLY A 188 -0.09 -18.15 0.31
C GLY A 188 -0.51 -16.91 1.12
N VAL A 189 -1.83 -16.71 1.24
CA VAL A 189 -2.43 -15.56 1.95
C VAL A 189 -2.29 -15.63 3.49
N ASP A 190 -1.85 -16.76 4.03
CA ASP A 190 -1.66 -17.03 5.46
C ASP A 190 -0.24 -17.47 5.83
N GLY A 191 0.68 -17.52 4.86
CA GLY A 191 2.07 -17.98 5.08
C GLY A 191 2.85 -17.17 6.10
N ALA A 192 2.54 -15.88 6.22
CA ALA A 192 3.11 -14.99 7.22
C ALA A 192 2.11 -14.59 8.32
N LEU A 193 1.07 -15.42 8.57
CA LEU A 193 0.02 -15.08 9.52
C LEU A 193 0.60 -14.69 10.89
N TYR A 194 0.32 -13.45 11.30
CA TYR A 194 0.79 -12.83 12.54
C TYR A 194 2.33 -12.75 12.67
N LYS A 195 3.10 -12.82 11.59
CA LYS A 195 4.55 -12.66 11.58
C LYS A 195 4.94 -11.29 11.01
N ALA A 196 6.11 -10.79 11.38
CA ALA A 196 6.76 -9.73 10.63
C ALA A 196 7.44 -10.34 9.39
N MET A 197 7.46 -9.61 8.29
CA MET A 197 8.18 -9.96 7.07
C MET A 197 9.32 -8.95 6.92
N GLU A 198 10.58 -9.41 6.84
CA GLU A 198 11.74 -8.55 6.62
C GLU A 198 12.31 -8.82 5.22
N PHE A 199 12.38 -7.79 4.38
CA PHE A 199 12.85 -7.89 3.00
C PHE A 199 14.24 -7.28 2.86
N THR A 200 15.18 -8.06 2.34
CA THR A 200 16.61 -7.72 2.21
C THR A 200 17.18 -8.28 0.92
N GLY A 201 18.45 -8.01 0.67
CA GLY A 201 19.21 -8.51 -0.48
C GLY A 201 19.39 -7.47 -1.56
N SER A 202 20.31 -7.74 -2.49
CA SER A 202 20.79 -6.75 -3.47
C SER A 202 19.67 -6.21 -4.38
N ALA A 203 18.65 -7.00 -4.70
CA ALA A 203 17.52 -6.54 -5.48
C ALA A 203 16.68 -5.50 -4.71
N ILE A 204 16.46 -5.71 -3.40
CA ILE A 204 15.74 -4.75 -2.55
C ILE A 204 16.56 -3.48 -2.36
N GLU A 205 17.87 -3.60 -2.12
CA GLU A 205 18.78 -2.47 -1.92
C GLU A 205 18.89 -1.56 -3.16
N SER A 206 18.74 -2.13 -4.36
CA SER A 206 18.74 -1.35 -5.61
C SER A 206 17.39 -0.71 -5.97
N MET A 207 16.29 -1.12 -5.30
CA MET A 207 14.95 -0.61 -5.63
C MET A 207 14.73 0.84 -5.19
N PRO A 208 14.04 1.66 -6.02
CA PRO A 208 13.57 2.97 -5.59
C PRO A 208 12.49 2.85 -4.50
N MET A 209 12.33 3.90 -3.70
CA MET A 209 11.40 3.90 -2.55
C MET A 209 9.95 3.56 -2.94
N ASP A 210 9.46 4.03 -4.08
CA ASP A 210 8.09 3.77 -4.53
C ASP A 210 7.79 2.27 -4.67
N GLU A 211 8.75 1.48 -5.12
CA GLU A 211 8.63 0.02 -5.25
C GLU A 211 8.74 -0.69 -3.90
N ARG A 212 9.64 -0.22 -3.00
CA ARG A 212 9.73 -0.74 -1.63
C ARG A 212 8.42 -0.52 -0.85
N LEU A 213 7.78 0.64 -1.02
CA LEU A 213 6.49 0.94 -0.43
C LEU A 213 5.40 -0.01 -0.96
N SER A 214 5.46 -0.42 -2.23
CA SER A 214 4.54 -1.42 -2.80
C SER A 214 4.73 -2.81 -2.19
N ILE A 215 5.98 -3.24 -1.96
CA ILE A 215 6.29 -4.52 -1.30
C ILE A 215 5.73 -4.53 0.13
N SER A 216 6.08 -3.53 0.93
CA SER A 216 5.62 -3.44 2.33
C SER A 216 4.10 -3.30 2.43
N ASN A 217 3.45 -2.58 1.50
CA ASN A 217 2.01 -2.42 1.43
C ASN A 217 1.28 -3.75 1.38
N MET A 218 1.77 -4.69 0.58
CA MET A 218 1.11 -5.98 0.37
C MET A 218 1.54 -7.09 1.33
N ALA A 219 2.38 -6.82 2.33
CA ALA A 219 2.76 -7.81 3.35
C ALA A 219 1.53 -8.38 4.10
N ILE A 220 0.50 -7.56 4.33
CA ILE A 220 -0.76 -8.00 4.95
C ILE A 220 -1.50 -9.04 4.09
N GLU A 221 -1.30 -9.07 2.78
CA GLU A 221 -1.96 -10.03 1.88
C GLU A 221 -1.39 -11.46 2.01
N ALA A 222 -0.24 -11.60 2.69
CA ALA A 222 0.30 -12.88 3.15
C ALA A 222 0.00 -13.15 4.65
N GLY A 223 -0.82 -12.31 5.30
CA GLY A 223 -1.13 -12.39 6.74
C GLY A 223 -0.11 -11.68 7.63
N GLY A 224 0.89 -10.99 7.07
CA GLY A 224 1.96 -10.32 7.81
C GLY A 224 1.47 -9.15 8.66
N LYS A 225 2.02 -9.01 9.88
CA LYS A 225 1.75 -7.88 10.78
C LYS A 225 2.49 -6.63 10.35
N ALA A 226 3.69 -6.77 9.81
CA ALA A 226 4.51 -5.68 9.29
C ALA A 226 5.33 -6.20 8.10
N GLY A 227 5.64 -5.32 7.15
CA GLY A 227 6.55 -5.60 6.04
C GLY A 227 7.74 -4.64 6.12
N LEU A 228 8.84 -5.09 6.69
CA LEU A 228 9.97 -4.26 7.08
C LEU A 228 11.08 -4.29 6.03
N ILE A 229 11.63 -3.13 5.72
CA ILE A 229 12.85 -3.00 4.92
C ILE A 229 13.86 -2.21 5.75
N PRO A 230 15.08 -2.73 5.95
CA PRO A 230 16.13 -2.03 6.68
C PRO A 230 16.48 -0.67 6.03
N VAL A 231 16.74 0.32 6.86
CA VAL A 231 17.06 1.69 6.42
C VAL A 231 18.45 1.72 5.77
N ASP A 232 18.50 2.05 4.51
CA ASP A 232 19.74 2.27 3.74
C ASP A 232 19.84 3.72 3.23
N ASP A 233 20.77 3.99 2.33
CA ASP A 233 20.99 5.34 1.80
C ASP A 233 19.78 5.85 0.98
N ILE A 234 19.05 4.98 0.28
CA ILE A 234 17.83 5.36 -0.46
C ILE A 234 16.75 5.78 0.53
N THR A 235 16.55 5.00 1.61
CA THR A 235 15.58 5.32 2.65
C THR A 235 15.97 6.59 3.39
N ARG A 236 17.27 6.80 3.72
CA ARG A 236 17.76 8.02 4.35
C ARG A 236 17.51 9.24 3.48
N ALA A 237 17.87 9.18 2.20
CA ALA A 237 17.63 10.28 1.27
C ALA A 237 16.15 10.64 1.18
N TYR A 238 15.27 9.65 1.18
CA TYR A 238 13.83 9.87 1.17
C TYR A 238 13.33 10.55 2.46
N LEU A 239 13.79 10.09 3.63
CA LEU A 239 13.39 10.62 4.93
C LEU A 239 14.00 12.00 5.19
N ASP A 240 15.29 12.23 4.89
CA ASP A 240 15.98 13.48 5.14
C ASP A 240 15.36 14.68 4.40
N GLU A 241 14.72 14.43 3.25
CA GLU A 241 13.97 15.45 2.51
C GLU A 241 12.58 15.75 3.10
N ARG A 242 12.02 14.85 3.95
CA ARG A 242 10.60 14.87 4.31
C ARG A 242 10.32 14.83 5.81
N ALA A 243 11.15 14.14 6.59
CA ALA A 243 10.87 13.86 7.99
C ALA A 243 10.67 15.15 8.81
N GLU A 244 9.52 15.26 9.46
CA GLU A 244 9.19 16.41 10.32
C GLU A 244 9.89 16.36 11.69
N ARG A 245 10.49 15.21 12.04
CA ARG A 245 11.13 14.96 13.34
C ARG A 245 12.31 13.97 13.18
N PRO A 246 13.24 13.95 14.16
CA PRO A 246 14.29 12.94 14.18
C PRO A 246 13.72 11.51 14.19
N TYR A 247 14.43 10.58 13.55
CA TYR A 247 14.08 9.17 13.48
C TYR A 247 15.24 8.28 13.92
N THR A 248 14.95 7.04 14.28
CA THR A 248 15.94 6.05 14.72
C THR A 248 15.86 4.80 13.85
N ALA A 249 16.95 4.45 13.17
CA ALA A 249 17.01 3.23 12.38
C ALA A 249 17.37 2.03 13.24
N TYR A 250 16.58 0.96 13.15
CA TYR A 250 16.84 -0.33 13.78
C TYR A 250 17.20 -1.36 12.70
N TYR A 251 18.03 -2.32 13.06
CA TYR A 251 18.49 -3.41 12.19
C TYR A 251 18.45 -4.71 12.96
N SER A 252 18.16 -5.81 12.29
CA SER A 252 18.32 -7.14 12.87
C SER A 252 19.78 -7.39 13.22
N ASP A 253 20.04 -8.04 14.34
CA ASP A 253 21.38 -8.50 14.69
C ASP A 253 21.82 -9.62 13.74
N ASP A 254 23.11 -9.77 13.52
CA ASP A 254 23.67 -10.78 12.61
C ASP A 254 23.30 -12.21 13.00
N ASP A 255 23.15 -12.47 14.31
CA ASP A 255 22.77 -13.74 14.91
C ASP A 255 21.31 -13.77 15.40
N ALA A 256 20.48 -12.81 14.93
CA ALA A 256 19.03 -12.80 15.22
C ALA A 256 18.36 -14.08 14.71
N GLN A 257 17.39 -14.57 15.49
CA GLN A 257 16.67 -15.78 15.14
C GLN A 257 15.42 -15.45 14.32
N PHE A 258 15.36 -15.95 13.09
CA PHE A 258 14.21 -15.85 12.22
C PHE A 258 13.41 -17.15 12.25
N ALA A 259 12.06 -17.05 12.17
CA ALA A 259 11.20 -18.23 12.04
C ALA A 259 11.51 -18.99 10.74
N GLN A 260 11.87 -18.26 9.70
CA GLN A 260 12.28 -18.78 8.40
C GLN A 260 13.15 -17.75 7.68
N VAL A 261 14.12 -18.22 6.92
CA VAL A 261 14.84 -17.43 5.92
C VAL A 261 14.51 -18.00 4.53
N VAL A 262 14.02 -17.16 3.64
CA VAL A 262 13.64 -17.52 2.27
C VAL A 262 14.58 -16.78 1.31
N GLU A 263 15.36 -17.52 0.58
CA GLU A 263 16.26 -16.98 -0.45
C GLU A 263 15.56 -17.03 -1.82
N ILE A 264 15.58 -15.92 -2.56
CA ILE A 264 14.96 -15.78 -3.88
C ILE A 264 15.98 -15.19 -4.83
N ASP A 265 16.17 -15.82 -5.98
CA ASP A 265 16.89 -15.21 -7.09
C ASP A 265 15.97 -14.23 -7.82
N ALA A 266 16.36 -12.97 -7.90
CA ALA A 266 15.58 -11.95 -8.59
C ALA A 266 15.34 -12.27 -10.08
N ALA A 267 16.22 -13.05 -10.70
CA ALA A 267 16.07 -13.50 -12.09
C ALA A 267 14.91 -14.48 -12.31
N ASP A 268 14.44 -15.15 -11.25
CA ASP A 268 13.28 -16.07 -11.33
C ASP A 268 11.94 -15.32 -11.29
N ILE A 269 11.95 -14.03 -10.97
CA ILE A 269 10.73 -13.23 -10.88
C ILE A 269 10.38 -12.68 -12.27
N VAL A 270 9.17 -12.97 -12.72
CA VAL A 270 8.65 -12.52 -14.01
C VAL A 270 7.43 -11.61 -13.82
N PRO A 271 7.04 -10.81 -14.83
CA PRO A 271 5.79 -10.05 -14.79
C PRO A 271 4.62 -10.96 -14.42
N THR A 272 3.95 -10.61 -13.33
CA THR A 272 3.02 -11.49 -12.61
C THR A 272 1.62 -10.88 -12.55
N VAL A 273 0.61 -11.72 -12.71
CA VAL A 273 -0.79 -11.38 -12.48
C VAL A 273 -1.40 -12.29 -11.41
N ALA A 274 -2.10 -11.72 -10.44
CA ALA A 274 -2.87 -12.50 -9.48
C ALA A 274 -4.32 -12.64 -9.95
N PHE A 275 -4.75 -13.88 -10.15
CA PHE A 275 -6.10 -14.23 -10.58
C PHE A 275 -7.11 -14.11 -9.43
N PRO A 276 -8.41 -13.87 -9.72
CA PRO A 276 -9.44 -13.89 -8.70
C PRO A 276 -9.54 -15.29 -8.04
N HIS A 277 -9.93 -15.42 -6.77
CA HIS A 277 -10.32 -14.35 -5.86
C HIS A 277 -9.35 -14.29 -4.66
N LEU A 278 -8.07 -14.56 -4.89
CA LEU A 278 -7.01 -14.50 -3.87
C LEU A 278 -5.76 -13.86 -4.47
N PRO A 279 -5.05 -12.98 -3.74
CA PRO A 279 -3.78 -12.42 -4.20
C PRO A 279 -2.68 -13.47 -4.41
N SER A 280 -2.81 -14.67 -3.82
CA SER A 280 -1.88 -15.80 -4.00
C SER A 280 -2.13 -16.64 -5.26
N ASN A 281 -3.20 -16.39 -6.01
CA ASN A 281 -3.44 -17.09 -7.29
C ASN A 281 -2.58 -16.49 -8.40
N THR A 282 -1.29 -16.42 -8.20
CA THR A 282 -0.35 -15.76 -9.11
C THR A 282 0.04 -16.65 -10.27
N ARG A 283 0.20 -16.04 -11.45
CA ARG A 283 0.71 -16.67 -12.68
C ARG A 283 1.55 -15.66 -13.46
N PRO A 284 2.48 -16.12 -14.31
CA PRO A 284 3.08 -15.27 -15.32
C PRO A 284 2.02 -14.61 -16.22
N VAL A 285 2.19 -13.32 -16.56
CA VAL A 285 1.23 -12.59 -17.41
C VAL A 285 1.00 -13.29 -18.74
N VAL A 286 2.01 -13.93 -19.30
CA VAL A 286 1.93 -14.67 -20.57
C VAL A 286 0.90 -15.80 -20.58
N GLU A 287 0.52 -16.31 -19.41
CA GLU A 287 -0.50 -17.36 -19.24
C GLU A 287 -1.93 -16.79 -19.16
N ALA A 288 -2.08 -15.47 -19.12
CA ALA A 288 -3.37 -14.79 -18.97
C ALA A 288 -3.86 -14.08 -20.24
N ARG A 289 -3.17 -14.22 -21.38
CA ARG A 289 -3.44 -13.48 -22.62
C ARG A 289 -4.83 -13.67 -23.22
N ASP A 290 -5.54 -14.73 -22.88
CA ASP A 290 -6.93 -15.00 -23.31
C ASP A 290 -7.98 -14.39 -22.40
N VAL A 291 -7.59 -13.77 -21.30
CA VAL A 291 -8.51 -13.14 -20.36
C VAL A 291 -8.88 -11.75 -20.86
N LYS A 292 -10.09 -11.60 -21.40
CA LYS A 292 -10.65 -10.29 -21.75
C LYS A 292 -11.01 -9.51 -20.51
N ILE A 293 -10.86 -8.19 -20.57
CA ILE A 293 -11.17 -7.28 -19.49
C ILE A 293 -12.17 -6.19 -19.92
N ASP A 294 -12.98 -5.72 -19.00
CA ASP A 294 -13.95 -4.64 -19.18
C ASP A 294 -13.45 -3.32 -18.55
N GLN A 295 -12.49 -3.41 -17.62
CA GLN A 295 -11.96 -2.26 -16.91
C GLN A 295 -10.48 -2.44 -16.57
N ALA A 296 -9.72 -1.32 -16.64
CA ALA A 296 -8.38 -1.21 -16.06
C ALA A 296 -8.37 -0.10 -15.00
N VAL A 297 -7.73 -0.35 -13.85
CA VAL A 297 -7.57 0.62 -12.78
C VAL A 297 -6.09 0.80 -12.47
N ILE A 298 -5.57 2.00 -12.69
CA ILE A 298 -4.17 2.35 -12.47
C ILE A 298 -4.12 3.38 -11.35
N GLY A 299 -3.52 3.02 -10.23
CA GLY A 299 -3.44 3.85 -9.03
C GLY A 299 -4.07 3.17 -7.82
N SER A 300 -3.49 3.45 -6.66
CA SER A 300 -3.94 3.02 -5.34
C SER A 300 -2.85 3.40 -4.31
N CYS A 301 -3.02 3.02 -3.03
CA CYS A 301 -1.93 3.12 -2.05
C CYS A 301 -0.73 2.22 -2.40
N THR A 302 -0.94 1.18 -3.20
CA THR A 302 0.12 0.27 -3.66
C THR A 302 0.89 0.88 -4.83
N ASN A 303 0.19 1.26 -5.90
CA ASN A 303 0.79 1.72 -7.16
C ASN A 303 0.03 2.93 -7.73
N GLY A 304 0.16 4.07 -7.09
CA GLY A 304 -0.38 5.36 -7.55
C GLY A 304 0.62 6.51 -7.39
N ARG A 305 1.89 6.20 -7.12
CA ARG A 305 2.97 7.17 -6.98
C ARG A 305 3.47 7.64 -8.33
N LEU A 306 4.33 8.64 -8.36
CA LEU A 306 4.78 9.25 -9.60
C LEU A 306 5.50 8.26 -10.54
N ALA A 307 6.29 7.36 -10.00
CA ALA A 307 6.95 6.30 -10.79
C ALA A 307 5.93 5.39 -11.49
N ASP A 308 4.85 5.01 -10.78
CA ASP A 308 3.76 4.19 -11.33
C ASP A 308 3.03 4.91 -12.46
N MET A 309 2.76 6.23 -12.28
CA MET A 309 2.13 7.05 -13.31
C MET A 309 3.02 7.18 -14.55
N ARG A 310 4.32 7.35 -14.38
CA ARG A 310 5.29 7.40 -15.50
C ARG A 310 5.34 6.07 -16.26
N GLN A 311 5.34 4.93 -15.54
CA GLN A 311 5.30 3.60 -16.18
C GLN A 311 4.05 3.41 -17.02
N ALA A 312 2.88 3.74 -16.48
CA ALA A 312 1.61 3.64 -17.20
C ALA A 312 1.56 4.59 -18.41
N ALA A 313 1.99 5.84 -18.24
CA ALA A 313 2.02 6.83 -19.30
C ALA A 313 2.97 6.43 -20.45
N ALA A 314 4.12 5.84 -20.14
CA ALA A 314 5.06 5.35 -21.17
C ALA A 314 4.43 4.29 -22.07
N VAL A 315 3.58 3.42 -21.51
CA VAL A 315 2.83 2.41 -22.29
C VAL A 315 1.69 3.04 -23.07
N LEU A 316 0.97 4.00 -22.51
CA LEU A 316 -0.21 4.64 -23.12
C LEU A 316 0.13 5.71 -24.17
N ALA A 317 1.35 6.25 -24.15
CA ALA A 317 1.75 7.34 -25.05
C ALA A 317 1.55 6.98 -26.52
N GLY A 318 0.76 7.80 -27.24
CA GLY A 318 0.43 7.60 -28.66
C GLY A 318 -0.51 6.42 -28.94
N ARG A 319 -1.13 5.85 -27.93
CA ARG A 319 -2.07 4.73 -28.04
C ARG A 319 -3.43 5.09 -27.46
N THR A 320 -4.43 4.30 -27.79
CA THR A 320 -5.80 4.50 -27.31
C THR A 320 -6.26 3.25 -26.57
N VAL A 321 -6.94 3.41 -25.45
CA VAL A 321 -7.59 2.33 -24.71
C VAL A 321 -8.60 1.61 -25.62
N HIS A 322 -8.65 0.29 -25.53
CA HIS A 322 -9.57 -0.54 -26.31
C HIS A 322 -11.03 -0.07 -26.10
N PRO A 323 -11.85 0.01 -27.18
CA PRO A 323 -13.20 0.58 -27.10
C PRO A 323 -14.13 -0.14 -26.10
N ASP A 324 -13.88 -1.41 -25.80
CA ASP A 324 -14.66 -2.18 -24.82
C ASP A 324 -14.13 -2.05 -23.38
N VAL A 325 -13.06 -1.27 -23.13
CA VAL A 325 -12.41 -1.16 -21.83
C VAL A 325 -12.57 0.26 -21.27
N ARG A 326 -12.92 0.38 -20.00
CA ARG A 326 -12.85 1.61 -19.22
C ARG A 326 -11.49 1.65 -18.51
N CYS A 327 -10.66 2.64 -18.76
CA CYS A 327 -9.41 2.85 -18.05
C CYS A 327 -9.56 4.02 -17.06
N ILE A 328 -9.28 3.75 -15.78
CA ILE A 328 -9.35 4.75 -14.71
C ILE A 328 -7.94 4.94 -14.14
N VAL A 329 -7.47 6.19 -14.12
CA VAL A 329 -6.15 6.55 -13.58
C VAL A 329 -6.34 7.42 -12.34
N ILE A 330 -5.68 7.06 -11.24
CA ILE A 330 -5.81 7.71 -9.93
C ILE A 330 -4.40 8.00 -9.38
N PRO A 331 -3.86 9.20 -9.56
CA PRO A 331 -2.65 9.63 -8.85
C PRO A 331 -2.90 9.60 -7.34
N ALA A 332 -1.95 9.05 -6.56
CA ALA A 332 -2.19 8.74 -5.15
C ALA A 332 -2.33 9.99 -4.24
N THR A 333 -1.75 11.13 -4.63
CA THR A 333 -1.79 12.36 -3.84
C THR A 333 -1.96 13.58 -4.74
N GLN A 334 -2.37 14.71 -4.16
CA GLN A 334 -2.42 15.99 -4.89
C GLN A 334 -1.04 16.41 -5.42
N LYS A 335 0.03 16.11 -4.70
CA LYS A 335 1.39 16.39 -5.16
C LYS A 335 1.77 15.53 -6.37
N VAL A 336 1.47 14.25 -6.34
CA VAL A 336 1.66 13.36 -7.50
C VAL A 336 0.82 13.84 -8.68
N TYR A 337 -0.45 14.22 -8.44
CA TYR A 337 -1.33 14.78 -9.48
C TYR A 337 -0.71 16.02 -10.12
N GLN A 338 -0.19 16.95 -9.31
CA GLN A 338 0.48 18.16 -9.78
C GLN A 338 1.76 17.86 -10.58
N GLN A 339 2.55 16.88 -10.13
CA GLN A 339 3.74 16.43 -10.85
C GLN A 339 3.38 15.80 -12.20
N CYS A 340 2.33 14.98 -12.25
CA CYS A 340 1.81 14.43 -13.51
C CYS A 340 1.38 15.53 -14.51
N ILE A 341 0.78 16.62 -14.03
CA ILE A 341 0.47 17.79 -14.88
C ILE A 341 1.76 18.43 -15.39
N ALA A 342 2.73 18.66 -14.51
CA ALA A 342 3.98 19.33 -14.86
C ALA A 342 4.82 18.53 -15.87
N GLU A 343 4.70 17.19 -15.86
CA GLU A 343 5.40 16.29 -16.78
C GLU A 343 4.59 15.96 -18.04
N GLY A 344 3.37 16.49 -18.21
CA GLY A 344 2.50 16.22 -19.36
C GLY A 344 1.87 14.83 -19.34
N LEU A 345 1.96 14.07 -18.23
CA LEU A 345 1.38 12.72 -18.15
C LEU A 345 -0.14 12.74 -18.21
N MET A 346 -0.77 13.82 -17.74
CA MET A 346 -2.23 13.98 -17.80
C MET A 346 -2.74 14.06 -19.23
N ASP A 347 -2.03 14.78 -20.11
CA ASP A 347 -2.38 14.86 -21.52
C ASP A 347 -2.30 13.46 -22.16
N ILE A 348 -1.25 12.69 -21.85
CA ILE A 348 -1.10 11.30 -22.33
C ILE A 348 -2.29 10.43 -21.90
N PHE A 349 -2.72 10.51 -20.64
CA PHE A 349 -3.85 9.73 -20.15
C PHE A 349 -5.17 10.14 -20.80
N ILE A 350 -5.40 11.43 -20.99
CA ILE A 350 -6.62 11.96 -21.62
C ILE A 350 -6.65 11.60 -23.12
N ASP A 351 -5.54 11.76 -23.82
CA ASP A 351 -5.42 11.41 -25.24
C ASP A 351 -5.59 9.90 -25.46
N ALA A 352 -5.15 9.08 -24.51
CA ALA A 352 -5.38 7.64 -24.50
C ALA A 352 -6.84 7.24 -24.12
N HIS A 353 -7.74 8.18 -23.88
CA HIS A 353 -9.13 7.99 -23.46
C HIS A 353 -9.27 7.38 -22.06
N CYS A 354 -8.35 7.68 -21.15
CA CYS A 354 -8.49 7.31 -19.74
C CYS A 354 -9.35 8.32 -18.97
N ALA A 355 -10.12 7.84 -18.00
CA ALA A 355 -10.77 8.69 -17.01
C ALA A 355 -9.78 8.98 -15.86
N VAL A 356 -9.29 10.21 -15.78
CA VAL A 356 -8.38 10.62 -14.69
C VAL A 356 -9.19 11.15 -13.52
N SER A 357 -8.91 10.64 -12.33
CA SER A 357 -9.60 11.02 -11.09
C SER A 357 -8.71 11.83 -10.16
N THR A 358 -9.33 12.56 -9.24
CA THR A 358 -8.66 13.07 -8.05
C THR A 358 -8.15 11.92 -7.18
N PRO A 359 -7.13 12.15 -6.31
CA PRO A 359 -6.66 11.12 -5.37
C PRO A 359 -7.80 10.57 -4.51
N THR A 360 -7.98 9.25 -4.54
CA THR A 360 -8.97 8.55 -3.72
C THR A 360 -8.64 7.05 -3.66
N CYS A 361 -9.00 6.37 -2.58
CA CYS A 361 -8.95 4.92 -2.50
C CYS A 361 -10.01 4.25 -3.41
N GLY A 362 -11.09 4.95 -3.68
CA GLY A 362 -12.09 4.73 -4.73
C GLY A 362 -12.46 3.29 -5.05
N PRO A 363 -12.07 2.80 -6.22
CA PRO A 363 -12.47 1.46 -6.68
C PRO A 363 -11.83 0.32 -5.90
N CYS A 364 -10.70 0.53 -5.21
CA CYS A 364 -9.97 -0.52 -4.48
C CYS A 364 -10.85 -1.29 -3.48
N LEU A 365 -11.88 -0.67 -2.93
CA LEU A 365 -12.83 -1.29 -1.99
C LEU A 365 -14.26 -1.41 -2.54
N GLY A 366 -14.49 -1.04 -3.80
CA GLY A 366 -15.84 -1.02 -4.39
C GLY A 366 -16.77 0.01 -3.75
N GLY A 367 -16.22 1.05 -3.15
CA GLY A 367 -16.97 1.97 -2.30
C GLY A 367 -17.32 3.31 -2.92
N TYR A 368 -16.64 3.74 -3.99
CA TYR A 368 -16.79 5.08 -4.52
C TYR A 368 -17.03 5.11 -6.03
N MET A 369 -16.02 4.87 -6.86
CA MET A 369 -16.11 4.92 -8.32
C MET A 369 -15.49 3.68 -8.95
N GLY A 370 -15.68 3.46 -10.26
CA GLY A 370 -15.13 2.30 -10.96
C GLY A 370 -15.65 0.97 -10.45
N ILE A 371 -16.90 0.95 -9.96
CA ILE A 371 -17.56 -0.25 -9.44
C ILE A 371 -17.93 -1.15 -10.61
N LEU A 372 -17.61 -2.45 -10.47
CA LEU A 372 -17.89 -3.47 -11.47
C LEU A 372 -19.33 -4.00 -11.36
N ALA A 373 -19.96 -4.20 -12.50
CA ALA A 373 -21.22 -4.91 -12.61
C ALA A 373 -21.01 -6.44 -12.57
N ALA A 374 -22.12 -7.18 -12.55
CA ALA A 374 -22.11 -8.63 -12.55
C ALA A 374 -21.34 -9.20 -13.77
N GLY A 375 -20.38 -10.09 -13.53
CA GLY A 375 -19.59 -10.76 -14.54
C GLY A 375 -18.51 -9.92 -15.21
N GLU A 376 -18.35 -8.62 -14.87
CA GLU A 376 -17.27 -7.79 -15.39
C GLU A 376 -15.91 -8.18 -14.83
N ARG A 377 -14.87 -7.97 -15.63
CA ARG A 377 -13.47 -8.26 -15.30
C ARG A 377 -12.63 -6.99 -15.30
N ALA A 378 -11.86 -6.80 -14.23
CA ALA A 378 -10.92 -5.69 -14.16
C ALA A 378 -9.48 -6.18 -13.94
N ILE A 379 -8.53 -5.52 -14.61
CA ILE A 379 -7.13 -5.55 -14.20
C ILE A 379 -6.83 -4.31 -13.37
N ALA A 380 -6.12 -4.46 -12.26
CA ALA A 380 -5.92 -3.35 -11.33
C ALA A 380 -4.53 -3.37 -10.68
N THR A 381 -3.99 -2.20 -10.42
CA THR A 381 -2.77 -2.04 -9.62
C THR A 381 -3.06 -1.97 -8.11
N THR A 382 -4.30 -2.25 -7.71
CA THR A 382 -4.72 -2.36 -6.32
C THR A 382 -4.08 -3.58 -5.63
N ASN A 383 -4.43 -3.83 -4.37
CA ASN A 383 -3.77 -4.85 -3.55
C ASN A 383 -4.64 -6.07 -3.24
N ARG A 384 -5.95 -6.02 -3.46
CA ARG A 384 -6.90 -7.09 -3.13
C ARG A 384 -7.84 -7.40 -4.27
N ASN A 385 -8.16 -8.69 -4.44
CA ASN A 385 -9.06 -9.21 -5.46
C ASN A 385 -10.06 -10.25 -4.91
N PHE A 386 -10.42 -10.14 -3.64
CA PHE A 386 -11.44 -11.01 -3.02
C PHE A 386 -12.80 -10.87 -3.70
N VAL A 387 -13.67 -11.85 -3.50
CA VAL A 387 -15.05 -11.83 -4.00
C VAL A 387 -15.75 -10.51 -3.64
N GLY A 388 -16.31 -9.82 -4.63
CA GLY A 388 -17.03 -8.55 -4.45
C GLY A 388 -16.14 -7.35 -4.08
N ARG A 389 -14.81 -7.49 -4.16
CA ARG A 389 -13.90 -6.42 -3.70
C ARG A 389 -14.06 -5.10 -4.45
N MET A 390 -14.36 -5.15 -5.76
CA MET A 390 -14.49 -3.95 -6.60
C MET A 390 -15.94 -3.72 -7.09
N GLY A 391 -16.92 -4.44 -6.56
CA GLY A 391 -18.31 -4.29 -6.98
C GLY A 391 -19.15 -5.54 -6.77
N ASP A 392 -19.82 -6.01 -7.85
CA ASP A 392 -20.65 -7.19 -7.79
C ASP A 392 -19.87 -8.44 -7.38
N PRO A 393 -20.44 -9.33 -6.52
CA PRO A 393 -19.77 -10.56 -6.09
C PRO A 393 -19.35 -11.52 -7.21
N THR A 394 -19.95 -11.41 -8.40
CA THR A 394 -19.63 -12.22 -9.57
C THR A 394 -18.58 -11.57 -10.47
N SER A 395 -18.15 -10.34 -10.14
CA SER A 395 -17.06 -9.68 -10.86
C SER A 395 -15.70 -10.27 -10.48
N GLU A 396 -14.75 -10.13 -11.39
CA GLU A 396 -13.39 -10.68 -11.25
C GLU A 396 -12.37 -9.54 -11.28
N VAL A 397 -11.44 -9.52 -10.32
CA VAL A 397 -10.35 -8.55 -10.28
C VAL A 397 -9.02 -9.29 -10.39
N TYR A 398 -8.18 -8.84 -11.32
CA TYR A 398 -6.82 -9.32 -11.56
C TYR A 398 -5.83 -8.26 -11.09
N LEU A 399 -4.81 -8.65 -10.30
CA LEU A 399 -3.81 -7.71 -9.78
C LEU A 399 -2.53 -7.77 -10.60
N SER A 400 -2.00 -6.61 -10.97
CA SER A 400 -0.77 -6.51 -11.75
C SER A 400 0.01 -5.22 -11.50
N SER A 401 1.19 -5.09 -12.13
CA SER A 401 1.96 -3.85 -12.19
C SER A 401 1.30 -2.79 -13.08
N PRO A 402 1.67 -1.49 -12.93
CA PRO A 402 1.12 -0.41 -13.74
C PRO A 402 1.31 -0.59 -15.25
N ALA A 403 2.48 -1.08 -15.68
CA ALA A 403 2.77 -1.29 -17.09
C ALA A 403 1.88 -2.39 -17.70
N VAL A 404 1.66 -3.49 -16.97
CA VAL A 404 0.76 -4.58 -17.40
C VAL A 404 -0.69 -4.10 -17.44
N ALA A 405 -1.15 -3.34 -16.44
CA ALA A 405 -2.51 -2.80 -16.45
C ALA A 405 -2.75 -1.83 -17.61
N ALA A 406 -1.77 -0.97 -17.92
CA ALA A 406 -1.82 -0.05 -19.05
C ALA A 406 -1.80 -0.76 -20.40
N ALA A 407 -0.93 -1.77 -20.58
CA ALA A 407 -0.90 -2.57 -21.80
C ALA A 407 -2.22 -3.32 -22.01
N SER A 408 -2.74 -3.94 -20.96
CA SER A 408 -4.02 -4.65 -21.00
C SER A 408 -5.19 -3.73 -21.36
N ALA A 409 -5.16 -2.47 -20.90
CA ALA A 409 -6.19 -1.49 -21.26
C ALA A 409 -6.21 -1.20 -22.76
N VAL A 410 -5.07 -1.16 -23.43
CA VAL A 410 -4.95 -0.95 -24.87
C VAL A 410 -5.32 -2.22 -25.64
N LEU A 411 -4.89 -3.39 -25.17
CA LEU A 411 -5.13 -4.69 -25.82
C LEU A 411 -6.59 -5.18 -25.72
N GLY A 412 -7.32 -4.77 -24.65
CA GLY A 412 -8.65 -5.32 -24.35
C GLY A 412 -8.63 -6.68 -23.66
N HIS A 413 -7.44 -7.19 -23.38
CA HIS A 413 -7.19 -8.44 -22.64
C HIS A 413 -5.89 -8.31 -21.84
N ILE A 414 -5.65 -9.21 -20.89
CA ILE A 414 -4.42 -9.19 -20.11
C ILE A 414 -3.22 -9.44 -21.02
N GLY A 415 -2.20 -8.56 -20.94
CA GLY A 415 -1.00 -8.68 -21.77
C GLY A 415 0.14 -7.79 -21.29
N LEU A 416 1.28 -7.98 -21.91
CA LEU A 416 2.53 -7.25 -21.66
C LEU A 416 2.67 -6.04 -22.60
N PRO A 417 3.48 -5.04 -22.25
CA PRO A 417 3.81 -3.93 -23.17
C PRO A 417 4.35 -4.40 -24.52
N GLU A 418 5.12 -5.48 -24.57
CA GLU A 418 5.68 -6.06 -25.79
C GLU A 418 4.60 -6.61 -26.73
N ASP A 419 3.45 -7.02 -26.21
CA ASP A 419 2.34 -7.53 -27.02
C ASP A 419 1.70 -6.43 -27.90
N LEU A 420 1.89 -5.15 -27.54
CA LEU A 420 1.41 -4.00 -28.28
C LEU A 420 2.13 -3.81 -29.62
N GLU A 421 3.42 -4.15 -29.70
CA GLU A 421 4.21 -4.06 -30.91
C GLU A 421 3.75 -5.11 -31.93
N ALA A 422 3.47 -6.33 -31.48
CA ALA A 422 2.99 -7.41 -32.33
C ALA A 422 1.61 -7.10 -32.97
N VAL A 423 0.76 -6.33 -32.31
CA VAL A 423 -0.54 -5.90 -32.84
C VAL A 423 -0.38 -4.79 -33.88
N ALA A 424 0.57 -3.87 -33.70
CA ALA A 424 0.86 -2.82 -34.66
C ALA A 424 1.39 -3.40 -36.00
N ASP A 425 2.33 -4.33 -35.92
CA ASP A 425 2.89 -5.03 -37.12
C ASP A 425 1.86 -5.88 -37.87
N ALA A 426 0.84 -6.39 -37.18
CA ALA A 426 -0.22 -7.19 -37.82
C ALA A 426 -1.30 -6.32 -38.50
N ALA A 427 -1.32 -5.01 -38.22
CA ALA A 427 -2.28 -4.05 -38.76
C ALA A 427 -1.73 -3.28 -39.99
N GLU A 428 -0.41 -3.36 -40.28
CA GLU A 428 0.26 -2.89 -41.51
C GLU A 428 0.26 -3.97 -42.60
#